data_85374e24003ed4c7ea3d7a04d6dbaaf9
#
_entry.id   85374e24003ed4c7ea3d7a04d6dbaaf9
#
_cell.length_a   1.000
_cell.length_b   1.000
_cell.length_c   1.000
_cell.angle_alpha   90.00
_cell.angle_beta   90.00
_cell.angle_gamma   90.00
#
_symmetry.space_group_name_H-M   'P 1'
#
loop_
_entity.id
_entity.type
_entity.pdbx_description
1 polymer ?
#
loop_
_entity_poly.entity_id
_entity_poly.type
_entity_poly.pdbx_seq_one_letter_code
_entity_poly.pdbx_strand_id
1 'polypeptide(L)'
;DADDEEAAAGSFRLAIDRLAEDPNADAAHTFRLRREVEQLERNHYGYTFLSYRDGTSTPGPNLPELGPTESQIGGEFGWRLDALNGQGTGLTLYGRGYASLGGDDFQFDNESLQLGVGARWKPFADYDLNLSAERLIAGGDLARDGWLLRASAGWSDGLDWNPVASNWNYTSVYGDLAYIPDGPEYFSAYVSARQGRRFRTGDGWAVTPYVTGVAQYSDDSFQTRERFEVGPGIAISRWFDDDRYRAYRQRVDFELEYRFGVG
;
A
#
# COMPACT_ATOMS: atom_id res chain seq x y z
N ASP A 1 14.04 -4.68 -20.20
CA ASP A 1 13.46 -5.31 -21.39
C ASP A 1 12.65 -6.54 -20.95
N ALA A 2 11.41 -6.74 -21.43
CA ALA A 2 10.55 -7.87 -21.01
C ALA A 2 11.24 -9.23 -21.25
N ASP A 3 12.01 -9.35 -22.32
CA ASP A 3 12.79 -10.55 -22.64
C ASP A 3 13.88 -10.82 -21.56
N ASP A 4 14.47 -9.78 -20.99
CA ASP A 4 15.46 -9.89 -19.93
C ASP A 4 14.82 -10.30 -18.60
N GLU A 5 13.62 -9.82 -18.30
CA GLU A 5 12.86 -10.23 -17.10
C GLU A 5 12.43 -11.69 -17.18
N GLU A 6 11.97 -12.17 -18.34
CA GLU A 6 11.63 -13.57 -18.55
C GLU A 6 12.85 -14.49 -18.42
N ALA A 7 13.99 -14.08 -19.01
CA ALA A 7 15.24 -14.82 -18.89
C ALA A 7 15.76 -14.87 -17.44
N ALA A 8 15.62 -13.76 -16.70
CA ALA A 8 15.97 -13.70 -15.28
C ALA A 8 15.07 -14.61 -14.44
N ALA A 9 13.75 -14.57 -14.64
CA ALA A 9 12.80 -15.44 -13.97
C ALA A 9 13.10 -16.92 -14.25
N GLY A 10 13.43 -17.27 -15.51
CA GLY A 10 13.87 -18.60 -15.90
C GLY A 10 15.12 -19.07 -15.14
N SER A 11 16.10 -18.18 -15.01
CA SER A 11 17.35 -18.46 -14.27
C SER A 11 17.10 -18.68 -12.79
N PHE A 12 16.24 -17.90 -12.16
CA PHE A 12 15.84 -18.08 -10.76
C PHE A 12 15.08 -19.38 -10.53
N ARG A 13 14.19 -19.79 -11.46
CA ARG A 13 13.48 -21.07 -11.38
C ARG A 13 14.45 -22.25 -11.42
N LEU A 14 15.46 -22.22 -12.31
CA LEU A 14 16.51 -23.24 -12.35
C LEU A 14 17.33 -23.27 -11.05
N ALA A 15 17.60 -22.13 -10.45
CA ALA A 15 18.29 -22.06 -9.16
C ALA A 15 17.42 -22.69 -8.04
N ILE A 16 16.13 -22.41 -8.01
CA ILE A 16 15.17 -23.00 -7.06
C ILE A 16 15.13 -24.52 -7.21
N ASP A 17 15.11 -25.04 -8.45
CA ASP A 17 15.10 -26.48 -8.70
C ASP A 17 16.37 -27.16 -8.18
N ARG A 18 17.54 -26.55 -8.38
CA ARG A 18 18.82 -27.07 -7.85
C ARG A 18 18.87 -27.02 -6.32
N LEU A 19 18.34 -25.96 -5.70
CA LEU A 19 18.28 -25.86 -4.24
C LEU A 19 17.32 -26.90 -3.65
N ALA A 20 16.25 -27.28 -4.37
CA ALA A 20 15.33 -28.32 -3.92
C ALA A 20 15.96 -29.72 -3.85
N GLU A 21 17.07 -29.95 -4.56
CA GLU A 21 17.84 -31.21 -4.53
C GLU A 21 18.91 -31.22 -3.41
N ASP A 22 19.23 -30.04 -2.83
CA ASP A 22 20.22 -29.92 -1.76
C ASP A 22 19.54 -29.99 -0.38
N PRO A 23 19.79 -31.02 0.42
CA PRO A 23 19.22 -31.16 1.76
C PRO A 23 19.70 -30.09 2.75
N ASN A 24 20.76 -29.35 2.42
CA ASN A 24 21.29 -28.25 3.23
C ASN A 24 20.95 -26.87 2.67
N ALA A 25 20.01 -26.79 1.71
CA ALA A 25 19.61 -25.53 1.11
C ALA A 25 19.11 -24.52 2.16
N ASP A 26 19.59 -23.29 2.05
CA ASP A 26 19.15 -22.19 2.91
C ASP A 26 17.71 -21.78 2.55
N ALA A 27 16.78 -22.01 3.46
CA ALA A 27 15.37 -21.67 3.29
C ALA A 27 15.15 -20.16 3.04
N ALA A 28 15.97 -19.29 3.66
CA ALA A 28 15.88 -17.85 3.43
C ALA A 28 16.35 -17.48 2.01
N HIS A 29 17.38 -18.14 1.51
CA HIS A 29 17.84 -17.94 0.13
C HIS A 29 16.81 -18.41 -0.88
N THR A 30 16.26 -19.62 -0.70
CA THR A 30 15.17 -20.15 -1.56
C THR A 30 13.97 -19.23 -1.56
N PHE A 31 13.58 -18.70 -0.40
CA PHE A 31 12.48 -17.75 -0.28
C PHE A 31 12.75 -16.46 -1.07
N ARG A 32 13.96 -15.87 -0.96
CA ARG A 32 14.32 -14.67 -1.74
C ARG A 32 14.20 -14.91 -3.25
N LEU A 33 14.73 -16.02 -3.76
CA LEU A 33 14.59 -16.35 -5.19
C LEU A 33 13.14 -16.48 -5.63
N ARG A 34 12.29 -17.11 -4.81
CA ARG A 34 10.85 -17.23 -5.07
C ARG A 34 10.16 -15.85 -5.07
N ARG A 35 10.61 -14.91 -4.25
CA ARG A 35 10.12 -13.53 -4.24
C ARG A 35 10.56 -12.77 -5.49
N GLU A 36 11.79 -12.96 -5.95
CA GLU A 36 12.26 -12.36 -7.22
C GLU A 36 11.43 -12.85 -8.42
N VAL A 37 11.16 -14.14 -8.52
CA VAL A 37 10.30 -14.68 -9.58
C VAL A 37 8.90 -14.05 -9.52
N GLU A 38 8.31 -13.96 -8.33
CA GLU A 38 6.99 -13.36 -8.14
C GLU A 38 6.95 -11.89 -8.56
N GLN A 39 7.99 -11.12 -8.23
CA GLN A 39 8.08 -9.69 -8.58
C GLN A 39 8.28 -9.46 -10.07
N LEU A 40 9.11 -10.28 -10.73
CA LEU A 40 9.35 -10.19 -12.17
C LEU A 40 8.11 -10.55 -13.00
N GLU A 41 7.35 -11.56 -12.55
CA GLU A 41 6.18 -12.05 -13.29
C GLU A 41 4.89 -11.29 -12.97
N ARG A 42 4.90 -10.41 -11.98
CA ARG A 42 3.72 -9.66 -11.58
C ARG A 42 3.55 -8.40 -12.41
N ASN A 43 2.66 -8.46 -13.40
CA ASN A 43 2.29 -7.32 -14.24
C ASN A 43 0.98 -6.63 -13.81
N HIS A 44 0.27 -7.18 -12.82
CA HIS A 44 -0.94 -6.57 -12.25
C HIS A 44 -0.99 -6.75 -10.75
N TYR A 45 -1.70 -5.86 -10.08
CA TYR A 45 -2.03 -5.97 -8.67
C TYR A 45 -3.45 -5.50 -8.42
N GLY A 46 -4.01 -5.91 -7.31
CA GLY A 46 -5.26 -5.39 -6.80
C GLY A 46 -5.26 -5.46 -5.29
N TYR A 47 -5.89 -4.48 -4.66
CA TYR A 47 -6.16 -4.52 -3.25
C TYR A 47 -7.53 -3.94 -2.94
N THR A 48 -8.10 -4.39 -1.84
CA THR A 48 -9.31 -3.82 -1.25
C THR A 48 -9.03 -3.51 0.21
N PHE A 49 -9.71 -2.54 0.75
CA PHE A 49 -9.61 -2.18 2.15
C PHE A 49 -10.98 -1.84 2.74
N LEU A 50 -11.10 -2.09 4.02
CA LEU A 50 -12.17 -1.60 4.87
C LEU A 50 -11.50 -0.91 6.05
N SER A 51 -11.78 0.36 6.26
CA SER A 51 -11.28 1.15 7.38
C SER A 51 -12.43 1.62 8.23
N TYR A 52 -12.48 1.17 9.47
CA TYR A 52 -13.38 1.70 10.49
C TYR A 52 -12.63 2.71 11.35
N ARG A 53 -13.31 3.82 11.66
CA ARG A 53 -12.78 4.83 12.57
C ARG A 53 -13.86 5.28 13.54
N ASP A 54 -13.45 5.44 14.76
CA ASP A 54 -14.21 6.10 15.80
C ASP A 54 -13.48 7.41 16.15
N GLY A 55 -14.11 8.54 15.85
CA GLY A 55 -13.54 9.87 16.08
C GLY A 55 -12.92 10.56 14.86
N THR A 56 -12.21 11.66 15.11
CA THR A 56 -11.67 12.58 14.10
C THR A 56 -10.24 12.25 13.66
N SER A 57 -9.81 11.00 13.77
CA SER A 57 -8.44 10.59 13.42
C SER A 57 -8.13 10.78 11.92
N THR A 58 -6.86 11.01 11.63
CA THR A 58 -6.36 11.22 10.27
C THR A 58 -6.63 10.02 9.36
N PRO A 59 -7.16 10.21 8.13
CA PRO A 59 -7.27 9.16 7.12
C PRO A 59 -5.93 8.48 6.83
N GLY A 60 -5.98 7.25 6.35
CA GLY A 60 -4.80 6.56 5.84
C GLY A 60 -4.25 7.20 4.55
N PRO A 61 -3.02 6.85 4.16
CA PRO A 61 -2.25 7.55 3.11
C PRO A 61 -2.84 7.48 1.70
N ASN A 62 -3.80 6.63 1.44
CA ASN A 62 -4.32 6.42 0.09
C ASN A 62 -5.66 7.12 -0.19
N LEU A 63 -6.14 7.91 0.76
CA LEU A 63 -7.47 8.50 0.68
C LEU A 63 -7.35 10.02 0.71
N PRO A 64 -7.75 10.73 -0.37
CA PRO A 64 -8.02 12.15 -0.25
C PRO A 64 -9.11 12.34 0.82
N GLU A 65 -8.95 13.34 1.68
CA GLU A 65 -10.02 13.73 2.59
C GLU A 65 -11.18 14.31 1.77
N LEU A 66 -12.19 13.49 1.51
CA LEU A 66 -13.43 13.93 0.88
C LEU A 66 -14.48 14.40 1.91
N GLY A 67 -14.05 14.65 3.13
CA GLY A 67 -14.90 15.06 4.24
C GLY A 67 -14.56 14.33 5.54
N PRO A 68 -15.25 14.62 6.64
CA PRO A 68 -15.05 13.95 7.93
C PRO A 68 -15.69 12.55 7.89
N THR A 69 -15.16 11.65 7.08
CA THR A 69 -15.66 10.29 6.97
C THR A 69 -15.04 9.42 8.04
N GLU A 70 -15.86 8.90 8.91
CA GLU A 70 -15.44 8.03 10.03
C GLU A 70 -14.94 6.69 9.53
N SER A 71 -15.55 6.14 8.47
CA SER A 71 -15.24 4.82 7.93
C SER A 71 -15.27 4.82 6.40
N GLN A 72 -14.48 3.94 5.77
CA GLN A 72 -14.36 3.89 4.33
C GLN A 72 -14.14 2.46 3.82
N ILE A 73 -14.64 2.17 2.64
CA ILE A 73 -14.37 0.97 1.88
C ILE A 73 -13.87 1.35 0.50
N GLY A 74 -12.94 0.59 -0.04
CA GLY A 74 -12.46 0.85 -1.39
C GLY A 74 -11.48 -0.19 -1.90
N GLY A 75 -10.94 0.09 -3.07
CA GLY A 75 -9.94 -0.75 -3.69
C GLY A 75 -9.31 -0.09 -4.91
N GLU A 76 -8.22 -0.66 -5.34
CA GLU A 76 -7.48 -0.26 -6.52
C GLU A 76 -7.05 -1.51 -7.29
N PHE A 77 -7.10 -1.42 -8.61
CA PHE A 77 -6.50 -2.38 -9.53
C PHE A 77 -5.51 -1.63 -10.43
N GLY A 78 -4.30 -2.16 -10.55
CA GLY A 78 -3.25 -1.59 -11.38
C GLY A 78 -2.65 -2.61 -12.34
N TRP A 79 -2.23 -2.12 -13.51
CA TRP A 79 -1.57 -2.88 -14.55
C TRP A 79 -0.26 -2.19 -14.93
N ARG A 80 0.84 -2.89 -14.72
CA ARG A 80 2.19 -2.44 -15.10
C ARG A 80 2.39 -2.61 -16.60
N LEU A 81 2.85 -1.56 -17.27
CA LEU A 81 3.11 -1.57 -18.70
C LEU A 81 4.55 -2.02 -18.96
N ASP A 82 4.74 -3.28 -19.31
CA ASP A 82 6.06 -3.91 -19.46
C ASP A 82 6.95 -3.20 -20.49
N ALA A 83 6.37 -2.70 -21.58
CA ALA A 83 7.11 -1.99 -22.64
C ALA A 83 7.79 -0.67 -22.18
N LEU A 84 7.38 -0.11 -21.02
CA LEU A 84 7.89 1.14 -20.46
C LEU A 84 8.62 0.92 -19.14
N ASN A 85 8.77 -0.33 -18.73
CA ASN A 85 9.43 -0.70 -17.49
C ASN A 85 10.89 -1.07 -17.77
N GLY A 86 11.80 -0.41 -17.09
CA GLY A 86 13.19 -0.81 -16.96
C GLY A 86 13.46 -1.41 -15.58
N GLN A 87 14.66 -1.89 -15.32
CA GLN A 87 15.04 -2.49 -14.03
C GLN A 87 14.62 -1.63 -12.83
N GLY A 88 13.49 -2.00 -12.19
CA GLY A 88 12.97 -1.32 -11.00
C GLY A 88 12.30 0.04 -11.22
N THR A 89 12.23 0.53 -12.48
CA THR A 89 11.43 1.70 -12.88
C THR A 89 10.16 1.23 -13.56
N GLY A 90 9.12 2.05 -13.70
CA GLY A 90 7.96 1.62 -14.45
C GLY A 90 6.77 2.55 -14.44
N LEU A 91 5.90 2.32 -15.43
CA LEU A 91 4.62 2.98 -15.55
C LEU A 91 3.49 1.98 -15.28
N THR A 92 2.58 2.36 -14.40
CA THR A 92 1.38 1.57 -14.06
C THR A 92 0.14 2.38 -14.39
N LEU A 93 -0.77 1.80 -15.15
CA LEU A 93 -2.14 2.31 -15.26
C LEU A 93 -2.98 1.73 -14.12
N TYR A 94 -3.83 2.53 -13.50
CA TYR A 94 -4.68 2.05 -12.43
C TYR A 94 -6.08 2.65 -12.47
N GLY A 95 -7.00 1.90 -11.89
CA GLY A 95 -8.35 2.37 -11.57
C GLY A 95 -8.64 2.09 -10.10
N ARG A 96 -9.32 3.03 -9.43
CA ARG A 96 -9.73 2.86 -8.04
C ARG A 96 -11.12 3.40 -7.79
N GLY A 97 -11.72 2.89 -6.72
CA GLY A 97 -12.98 3.37 -6.23
C GLY A 97 -13.03 3.27 -4.73
N TYR A 98 -13.69 4.23 -4.09
CA TYR A 98 -13.92 4.23 -2.66
C TYR A 98 -15.17 5.02 -2.30
N ALA A 99 -15.75 4.67 -1.18
CA ALA A 99 -16.91 5.34 -0.62
C ALA A 99 -16.85 5.33 0.90
N SER A 100 -17.57 6.24 1.51
CA SER A 100 -17.76 6.29 2.94
C SER A 100 -18.75 5.24 3.40
N LEU A 101 -18.57 4.78 4.62
CA LEU A 101 -19.53 4.00 5.38
C LEU A 101 -20.06 4.91 6.48
N GLY A 102 -21.30 5.37 6.32
CA GLY A 102 -21.94 6.30 7.25
C GLY A 102 -22.84 5.61 8.25
N GLY A 103 -23.11 6.30 9.36
CA GLY A 103 -24.05 5.89 10.39
C GLY A 103 -23.61 4.74 11.27
N ASP A 104 -24.40 4.46 12.30
CA ASP A 104 -24.17 3.37 13.26
C ASP A 104 -24.29 1.98 12.62
N ASP A 105 -24.94 1.89 11.44
CA ASP A 105 -25.23 0.65 10.73
C ASP A 105 -24.22 0.31 9.62
N PHE A 106 -23.11 1.03 9.49
CA PHE A 106 -22.13 0.84 8.39
C PHE A 106 -22.74 0.87 7.00
N GLN A 107 -23.71 1.73 6.77
CA GLN A 107 -24.37 1.83 5.47
C GLN A 107 -23.43 2.46 4.45
N PHE A 108 -23.40 1.87 3.26
CA PHE A 108 -22.66 2.41 2.12
C PHE A 108 -23.30 3.74 1.69
N ASP A 109 -22.48 4.79 1.71
CA ASP A 109 -22.92 6.12 1.29
C ASP A 109 -22.64 6.31 -0.20
N ASN A 110 -23.69 6.15 -1.02
CA ASN A 110 -23.61 6.33 -2.46
C ASN A 110 -23.23 7.77 -2.88
N GLU A 111 -23.57 8.77 -2.06
CA GLU A 111 -23.27 10.17 -2.37
C GLU A 111 -21.76 10.46 -2.25
N SER A 112 -21.04 9.66 -1.49
CA SER A 112 -19.59 9.76 -1.32
C SER A 112 -18.77 8.92 -2.32
N LEU A 113 -19.43 8.18 -3.25
CA LEU A 113 -18.73 7.30 -4.18
C LEU A 113 -17.79 8.11 -5.09
N GLN A 114 -16.50 7.88 -4.92
CA GLN A 114 -15.44 8.46 -5.72
C GLN A 114 -14.76 7.38 -6.56
N LEU A 115 -14.68 7.62 -7.86
CA LEU A 115 -13.92 6.80 -8.78
C LEU A 115 -12.68 7.58 -9.26
N GLY A 116 -11.68 6.86 -9.73
CA GLY A 116 -10.47 7.44 -10.29
C GLY A 116 -9.82 6.52 -11.30
N VAL A 117 -9.26 7.08 -12.35
CA VAL A 117 -8.40 6.39 -13.31
C VAL A 117 -7.13 7.21 -13.52
N GLY A 118 -5.98 6.56 -13.52
CA GLY A 118 -4.73 7.29 -13.54
C GLY A 118 -3.54 6.48 -14.02
N ALA A 119 -2.42 7.18 -14.08
CA ALA A 119 -1.11 6.62 -14.34
C ALA A 119 -0.16 6.95 -13.19
N ARG A 120 0.63 5.98 -12.77
CA ARG A 120 1.65 6.07 -11.74
C ARG A 120 3.00 5.72 -12.35
N TRP A 121 3.95 6.60 -12.21
CA TRP A 121 5.32 6.43 -12.68
C TRP A 121 6.28 6.32 -11.50
N LYS A 122 7.09 5.25 -11.50
CA LYS A 122 8.22 5.05 -10.59
C LYS A 122 9.51 5.38 -11.34
N PRO A 123 10.11 6.58 -11.14
CA PRO A 123 11.27 7.03 -11.93
C PRO A 123 12.59 6.37 -11.54
N PHE A 124 12.71 5.85 -10.32
CA PHE A 124 13.97 5.32 -9.78
C PHE A 124 13.82 3.87 -9.31
N ALA A 125 14.81 3.05 -9.61
CA ALA A 125 14.84 1.65 -9.19
C ALA A 125 15.06 1.52 -7.68
N ASP A 126 16.01 2.28 -7.14
CA ASP A 126 16.49 2.15 -5.75
C ASP A 126 15.60 2.86 -4.74
N TYR A 127 14.69 3.71 -5.19
CA TYR A 127 13.81 4.49 -4.33
C TYR A 127 12.35 4.18 -4.64
N ASP A 128 11.56 3.99 -3.61
CA ASP A 128 10.10 3.85 -3.75
C ASP A 128 9.44 5.23 -3.83
N LEU A 129 9.83 6.01 -4.84
CA LEU A 129 9.23 7.29 -5.22
C LEU A 129 8.26 7.03 -6.37
N ASN A 130 7.03 7.49 -6.19
CA ASN A 130 5.96 7.36 -7.17
C ASN A 130 5.35 8.73 -7.48
N LEU A 131 5.24 9.05 -8.76
CA LEU A 131 4.53 10.23 -9.24
C LEU A 131 3.27 9.76 -9.97
N SER A 132 2.11 10.33 -9.67
CA SER A 132 0.87 9.94 -10.33
C SER A 132 0.03 11.13 -10.75
N ALA A 133 -0.69 10.93 -11.86
CA ALA A 133 -1.75 11.80 -12.32
C ALA A 133 -3.02 10.95 -12.49
N GLU A 134 -4.12 11.42 -11.92
CA GLU A 134 -5.38 10.70 -11.86
C GLU A 134 -6.53 11.61 -12.21
N ARG A 135 -7.44 11.13 -13.04
CA ARG A 135 -8.74 11.76 -13.25
C ARG A 135 -9.71 11.23 -12.21
N LEU A 136 -10.15 12.12 -11.33
CA LEU A 136 -11.23 11.87 -10.38
C LEU A 136 -12.56 11.99 -11.11
N ILE A 137 -13.47 11.06 -10.82
CA ILE A 137 -14.82 10.97 -11.39
C ILE A 137 -15.80 10.87 -10.23
N ALA A 138 -16.67 11.85 -10.08
CA ALA A 138 -17.70 11.84 -9.07
C ALA A 138 -18.74 10.75 -9.39
N GLY A 139 -18.90 9.79 -8.48
CA GLY A 139 -19.99 8.81 -8.52
C GLY A 139 -21.20 9.22 -7.70
N GLY A 140 -21.06 10.23 -6.84
CA GLY A 140 -22.09 10.80 -5.99
C GLY A 140 -21.87 12.30 -5.77
N ASP A 141 -22.86 12.97 -5.16
CA ASP A 141 -22.89 14.43 -5.02
C ASP A 141 -21.81 14.99 -4.06
N LEU A 142 -21.30 14.17 -3.15
CA LEU A 142 -20.22 14.55 -2.24
C LEU A 142 -18.81 14.27 -2.81
N ALA A 143 -18.73 13.57 -3.94
CA ALA A 143 -17.47 13.27 -4.61
C ALA A 143 -17.01 14.41 -5.51
N ARG A 144 -15.76 14.37 -5.95
CA ARG A 144 -15.15 15.43 -6.78
C ARG A 144 -14.87 14.96 -8.19
N ASP A 145 -15.11 15.85 -9.16
CA ASP A 145 -14.54 15.77 -10.50
C ASP A 145 -13.30 16.65 -10.57
N GLY A 146 -12.24 16.15 -11.20
CA GLY A 146 -11.01 16.94 -11.34
C GLY A 146 -9.79 16.10 -11.59
N TRP A 147 -8.63 16.74 -11.62
CA TRP A 147 -7.34 16.08 -11.70
C TRP A 147 -6.69 16.03 -10.31
N LEU A 148 -6.16 14.88 -9.95
CA LEU A 148 -5.35 14.69 -8.76
C LEU A 148 -3.91 14.39 -9.18
N LEU A 149 -3.00 15.23 -8.73
CA LEU A 149 -1.56 15.01 -8.88
C LEU A 149 -0.99 14.55 -7.53
N ARG A 150 -0.16 13.50 -7.53
CA ARG A 150 0.44 12.97 -6.30
C ARG A 150 1.91 12.67 -6.48
N ALA A 151 2.66 12.88 -5.40
CA ALA A 151 4.00 12.37 -5.22
C ALA A 151 4.06 11.61 -3.90
N SER A 152 4.45 10.35 -3.93
CA SER A 152 4.56 9.53 -2.71
C SER A 152 5.89 8.81 -2.66
N ALA A 153 6.42 8.64 -1.45
CA ALA A 153 7.63 7.90 -1.20
C ALA A 153 7.47 6.99 0.01
N GLY A 154 8.08 5.81 -0.05
CA GLY A 154 8.04 4.84 1.03
C GLY A 154 9.40 4.19 1.28
N TRP A 155 9.60 3.76 2.50
CA TRP A 155 10.68 2.87 2.88
C TRP A 155 10.19 1.92 3.96
N SER A 156 10.56 0.66 3.86
CA SER A 156 10.20 -0.34 4.87
C SER A 156 11.28 -1.39 5.04
N ASP A 157 11.39 -1.90 6.27
CA ASP A 157 12.17 -3.07 6.61
C ASP A 157 11.30 -4.06 7.39
N GLY A 158 11.47 -5.35 7.11
CA GLY A 158 10.71 -6.41 7.75
C GLY A 158 9.21 -6.43 7.40
N LEU A 159 8.82 -5.81 6.29
CA LEU A 159 7.43 -5.81 5.82
C LEU A 159 6.99 -7.19 5.33
N ASP A 160 7.92 -7.94 4.75
CA ASP A 160 7.65 -9.24 4.16
C ASP A 160 7.73 -10.39 5.19
N TRP A 161 7.26 -11.56 4.78
CA TRP A 161 7.38 -12.79 5.57
C TRP A 161 8.83 -13.20 5.73
N ASN A 162 9.17 -13.70 6.92
CA ASN A 162 10.47 -14.31 7.16
C ASN A 162 10.28 -15.81 7.46
N PRO A 163 10.73 -16.72 6.55
CA PRO A 163 10.50 -18.14 6.70
C PRO A 163 11.36 -18.80 7.79
N VAL A 164 12.41 -18.13 8.25
CA VAL A 164 13.40 -18.69 9.19
C VAL A 164 13.23 -18.12 10.58
N ALA A 165 13.10 -16.80 10.71
CA ALA A 165 13.05 -16.16 12.01
C ALA A 165 11.70 -16.37 12.71
N SER A 166 11.74 -16.61 14.03
CA SER A 166 10.55 -16.64 14.86
C SER A 166 9.99 -15.22 15.13
N ASN A 167 10.85 -14.22 15.05
CA ASN A 167 10.50 -12.82 15.16
C ASN A 167 11.53 -11.94 14.44
N TRP A 168 11.11 -10.75 13.95
CA TRP A 168 11.99 -9.79 13.28
C TRP A 168 11.50 -8.36 13.46
N ASN A 169 12.37 -7.39 13.22
CA ASN A 169 11.99 -5.98 13.29
C ASN A 169 11.04 -5.62 12.16
N TYR A 170 10.19 -4.65 12.42
CA TYR A 170 9.26 -4.05 11.47
C TYR A 170 9.39 -2.54 11.55
N THR A 171 9.74 -1.92 10.45
CA THR A 171 9.78 -0.47 10.30
C THR A 171 9.13 -0.10 8.99
N SER A 172 8.33 0.96 8.98
CA SER A 172 7.74 1.52 7.78
C SER A 172 7.67 3.03 7.91
N VAL A 173 8.07 3.73 6.86
CA VAL A 173 7.94 5.18 6.71
C VAL A 173 7.29 5.43 5.36
N TYR A 174 6.27 6.29 5.34
CA TYR A 174 5.56 6.67 4.13
C TYR A 174 5.28 8.15 4.13
N GLY A 175 5.47 8.81 3.00
CA GLY A 175 5.11 10.20 2.77
C GLY A 175 4.32 10.36 1.48
N ASP A 176 3.39 11.32 1.48
CA ASP A 176 2.50 11.60 0.35
C ASP A 176 2.22 13.10 0.26
N LEU A 177 2.27 13.63 -0.96
CA LEU A 177 1.82 14.96 -1.32
C LEU A 177 0.72 14.82 -2.37
N ALA A 178 -0.41 15.47 -2.17
CA ALA A 178 -1.54 15.44 -3.08
C ALA A 178 -2.01 16.85 -3.41
N TYR A 179 -2.32 17.11 -4.68
CA TYR A 179 -2.79 18.40 -5.16
C TYR A 179 -3.93 18.22 -6.17
N ILE A 180 -5.02 18.93 -5.94
CA ILE A 180 -6.18 19.01 -6.84
C ILE A 180 -6.32 20.47 -7.29
N PRO A 181 -5.98 20.80 -8.56
CA PRO A 181 -6.06 22.16 -9.08
C PRO A 181 -7.47 22.61 -9.44
N ASP A 182 -8.39 21.65 -9.68
CA ASP A 182 -9.73 21.91 -10.19
C ASP A 182 -10.74 22.22 -9.07
N GLY A 183 -11.61 23.20 -9.27
CA GLY A 183 -12.61 23.63 -8.28
C GLY A 183 -11.98 24.42 -7.12
N PRO A 184 -12.44 24.24 -5.87
CA PRO A 184 -11.68 24.68 -4.71
C PRO A 184 -10.36 23.91 -4.66
N GLU A 185 -9.24 24.64 -4.79
CA GLU A 185 -7.92 24.01 -4.71
C GLU A 185 -7.79 23.20 -3.42
N TYR A 186 -7.17 22.05 -3.54
CA TYR A 186 -6.88 21.20 -2.40
C TYR A 186 -5.42 20.76 -2.43
N PHE A 187 -4.74 20.97 -1.32
CA PHE A 187 -3.39 20.47 -1.09
C PHE A 187 -3.35 19.65 0.19
N SER A 188 -2.65 18.52 0.16
CA SER A 188 -2.34 17.79 1.38
C SER A 188 -0.92 17.26 1.38
N ALA A 189 -0.34 17.20 2.57
CA ALA A 189 0.91 16.54 2.87
C ALA A 189 0.68 15.57 4.04
N TYR A 190 1.12 14.34 3.87
CA TYR A 190 0.95 13.27 4.86
C TYR A 190 2.26 12.55 5.07
N VAL A 191 2.60 12.27 6.32
CA VAL A 191 3.73 11.42 6.70
C VAL A 191 3.29 10.46 7.78
N SER A 192 3.66 9.20 7.65
CA SER A 192 3.49 8.20 8.71
C SER A 192 4.76 7.43 8.95
N ALA A 193 5.00 7.05 10.19
CA ALA A 193 6.09 6.19 10.59
C ALA A 193 5.57 5.12 11.56
N ARG A 194 5.98 3.88 11.37
CA ARG A 194 5.64 2.75 12.23
C ARG A 194 6.90 2.01 12.62
N GLN A 195 7.01 1.64 13.89
CA GLN A 195 8.09 0.85 14.43
C GLN A 195 7.54 -0.23 15.32
N GLY A 196 7.92 -1.48 15.08
CA GLY A 196 7.43 -2.60 15.86
C GLY A 196 8.28 -3.85 15.71
N ARG A 197 7.72 -4.97 16.14
CA ARG A 197 8.35 -6.28 16.01
C ARG A 197 7.31 -7.31 15.57
N ARG A 198 7.64 -8.08 14.55
CA ARG A 198 6.84 -9.20 14.07
C ARG A 198 7.16 -10.47 14.80
N PHE A 199 6.12 -11.21 15.17
CA PHE A 199 6.20 -12.51 15.79
C PHE A 199 5.47 -13.53 14.93
N ARG A 200 6.16 -14.53 14.47
CA ARG A 200 5.57 -15.65 13.73
C ARG A 200 4.68 -16.46 14.67
N THR A 201 3.41 -16.64 14.29
CA THR A 201 2.41 -17.38 15.07
C THR A 201 1.97 -18.69 14.38
N GLY A 202 2.33 -18.83 13.11
CA GLY A 202 2.03 -20.01 12.29
C GLY A 202 2.68 -19.89 10.94
N ASP A 203 2.44 -20.85 10.05
CA ASP A 203 2.90 -20.76 8.67
C ASP A 203 2.09 -19.69 7.92
N GLY A 204 2.80 -18.70 7.37
CA GLY A 204 2.22 -17.53 6.74
C GLY A 204 1.51 -16.57 7.70
N TRP A 205 1.56 -16.75 9.03
CA TRP A 205 0.92 -15.88 10.01
C TRP A 205 1.91 -15.16 10.92
N ALA A 206 1.70 -13.87 11.09
CA ALA A 206 2.45 -13.08 12.07
C ALA A 206 1.57 -12.05 12.77
N VAL A 207 1.93 -11.75 14.01
CA VAL A 207 1.38 -10.65 14.83
C VAL A 207 2.45 -9.60 15.03
N THR A 208 2.08 -8.34 14.86
CA THR A 208 3.01 -7.20 14.92
C THR A 208 2.45 -6.12 15.84
N PRO A 209 2.82 -6.09 17.11
CA PRO A 209 2.66 -4.89 17.91
C PRO A 209 3.63 -3.81 17.42
N TYR A 210 3.15 -2.56 17.34
CA TYR A 210 3.93 -1.42 16.88
C TYR A 210 3.47 -0.11 17.51
N VAL A 211 4.27 0.92 17.34
CA VAL A 211 3.90 2.30 17.60
C VAL A 211 3.84 3.02 16.27
N THR A 212 2.84 3.86 16.10
CA THR A 212 2.64 4.69 14.91
C THR A 212 2.74 6.16 15.27
N GLY A 213 3.28 6.96 14.35
CA GLY A 213 3.22 8.41 14.37
C GLY A 213 2.74 8.89 13.00
N VAL A 214 1.83 9.87 12.99
CA VAL A 214 1.24 10.45 11.78
C VAL A 214 1.28 11.95 11.89
N ALA A 215 1.72 12.63 10.83
CA ALA A 215 1.61 14.06 10.66
C ALA A 215 0.86 14.34 9.34
N GLN A 216 -0.10 15.23 9.39
CA GLN A 216 -0.86 15.66 8.24
C GLN A 216 -1.05 17.17 8.24
N TYR A 217 -0.93 17.72 7.06
CA TYR A 217 -1.34 19.07 6.71
C TYR A 217 -2.33 19.00 5.54
N SER A 218 -3.43 19.72 5.60
CA SER A 218 -4.34 19.87 4.45
C SER A 218 -4.89 21.28 4.38
N ASP A 219 -5.07 21.76 3.16
CA ASP A 219 -5.64 23.06 2.83
C ASP A 219 -6.63 22.89 1.68
N ASP A 220 -7.90 23.25 1.90
CA ASP A 220 -8.97 23.11 0.93
C ASP A 220 -9.54 24.47 0.46
N SER A 221 -8.75 25.53 0.54
CA SER A 221 -9.13 26.93 0.26
C SER A 221 -10.16 27.55 1.22
N PHE A 222 -10.78 26.74 2.07
CA PHE A 222 -11.74 27.19 3.09
C PHE A 222 -11.19 26.99 4.50
N GLN A 223 -10.41 25.92 4.67
CA GLN A 223 -9.91 25.53 5.97
C GLN A 223 -8.53 24.86 5.85
N THR A 224 -7.59 25.35 6.65
CA THR A 224 -6.31 24.67 6.88
C THR A 224 -6.43 23.78 8.12
N ARG A 225 -5.95 22.54 8.00
CA ARG A 225 -5.92 21.58 9.10
C ARG A 225 -4.52 21.03 9.26
N GLU A 226 -4.06 21.04 10.48
CA GLU A 226 -2.80 20.41 10.90
C GLU A 226 -3.11 19.38 11.98
N ARG A 227 -2.51 18.19 11.85
CA ARG A 227 -2.68 17.12 12.84
C ARG A 227 -1.36 16.42 13.06
N PHE A 228 -1.09 16.12 14.30
CA PHE A 228 -0.03 15.21 14.69
C PHE A 228 -0.58 14.20 15.68
N GLU A 229 -0.46 12.93 15.35
CA GLU A 229 -1.03 11.83 16.12
C GLU A 229 0.04 10.77 16.39
N VAL A 230 0.01 10.18 17.57
CA VAL A 230 0.85 9.03 17.92
C VAL A 230 0.01 7.99 18.64
N GLY A 231 0.42 6.73 18.60
CA GLY A 231 -0.27 5.72 19.36
C GLY A 231 0.22 4.30 19.14
N PRO A 232 -0.26 3.36 19.93
CA PRO A 232 -0.01 1.94 19.76
C PRO A 232 -0.90 1.34 18.68
N GLY A 233 -0.40 0.29 18.04
CA GLY A 233 -1.14 -0.53 17.10
C GLY A 233 -0.76 -1.99 17.19
N ILE A 234 -1.61 -2.83 16.65
CA ILE A 234 -1.37 -4.25 16.45
C ILE A 234 -1.86 -4.64 15.06
N ALA A 235 -1.03 -5.37 14.31
CA ALA A 235 -1.41 -5.95 13.04
C ALA A 235 -1.35 -7.48 13.12
N ILE A 236 -2.32 -8.13 12.48
CA ILE A 236 -2.30 -9.57 12.21
C ILE A 236 -2.22 -9.71 10.70
N SER A 237 -1.13 -10.30 10.23
CA SER A 237 -0.85 -10.47 8.81
C SER A 237 -0.88 -11.94 8.43
N ARG A 238 -1.48 -12.24 7.27
CA ARG A 238 -1.42 -13.55 6.65
C ARG A 238 -0.92 -13.43 5.23
N TRP A 239 0.14 -14.18 4.92
CA TRP A 239 0.67 -14.39 3.57
C TRP A 239 0.24 -15.76 3.09
N PHE A 240 -0.20 -15.86 1.84
CA PHE A 240 -0.70 -17.09 1.26
C PHE A 240 -0.63 -17.07 -0.27
N ASP A 241 -1.08 -18.14 -0.91
CA ASP A 241 -1.04 -18.33 -2.35
C ASP A 241 0.41 -18.39 -2.88
N ASP A 242 1.19 -19.31 -2.32
CA ASP A 242 2.53 -19.65 -2.78
C ASP A 242 2.52 -20.93 -3.61
N ASP A 243 3.50 -21.06 -4.50
CA ASP A 243 3.75 -22.27 -5.26
C ASP A 243 5.25 -22.64 -5.23
N ARG A 244 5.66 -23.62 -6.02
CA ARG A 244 7.06 -24.07 -6.07
C ARG A 244 8.05 -22.95 -6.35
N TYR A 245 7.69 -22.04 -7.26
CA TYR A 245 8.59 -20.99 -7.76
C TYR A 245 8.28 -19.59 -7.24
N ARG A 246 7.09 -19.35 -6.71
CA ARG A 246 6.65 -18.03 -6.23
C ARG A 246 6.29 -18.09 -4.76
N ALA A 247 6.78 -17.13 -4.00
CA ALA A 247 6.43 -16.96 -2.60
C ALA A 247 5.36 -15.89 -2.45
N TYR A 248 4.26 -16.22 -1.77
CA TYR A 248 3.14 -15.37 -1.36
C TYR A 248 2.73 -14.29 -2.35
N ARG A 249 1.76 -14.62 -3.19
CA ARG A 249 1.15 -13.66 -4.11
C ARG A 249 0.11 -12.78 -3.44
N GLN A 250 -0.40 -13.23 -2.32
CA GLN A 250 -1.49 -12.57 -1.62
C GLN A 250 -1.16 -12.35 -0.14
N ARG A 251 -1.71 -11.25 0.39
CA ARG A 251 -1.59 -10.89 1.79
C ARG A 251 -2.88 -10.26 2.28
N VAL A 252 -3.27 -10.60 3.50
CA VAL A 252 -4.35 -9.94 4.24
C VAL A 252 -3.81 -9.42 5.56
N ASP A 253 -4.13 -8.19 5.88
CA ASP A 253 -3.79 -7.53 7.13
C ASP A 253 -5.06 -7.11 7.87
N PHE A 254 -5.09 -7.38 9.16
CA PHE A 254 -6.04 -6.81 10.11
C PHE A 254 -5.26 -5.91 11.04
N GLU A 255 -5.59 -4.63 11.06
CA GLU A 255 -4.89 -3.63 11.86
C GLU A 255 -5.86 -2.97 12.84
N LEU A 256 -5.41 -2.81 14.07
CA LEU A 256 -6.09 -2.02 15.09
C LEU A 256 -5.08 -1.00 15.62
N GLU A 257 -5.43 0.29 15.52
CA GLU A 257 -4.62 1.40 16.03
C GLU A 257 -5.46 2.25 16.97
N TYR A 258 -4.85 2.69 18.04
CA TYR A 258 -5.36 3.76 18.87
C TYR A 258 -4.42 4.94 18.79
N ARG A 259 -4.88 6.07 18.24
CA ARG A 259 -4.08 7.27 18.05
C ARG A 259 -4.69 8.43 18.82
N PHE A 260 -3.85 9.26 19.39
CA PHE A 260 -4.23 10.46 20.09
C PHE A 260 -3.44 11.64 19.57
N GLY A 261 -4.10 12.79 19.47
CA GLY A 261 -3.50 14.04 19.03
C GLY A 261 -2.47 14.54 20.03
N VAL A 262 -1.36 15.06 19.53
CA VAL A 262 -0.30 15.68 20.32
C VAL A 262 -0.20 17.14 19.86
N GLY A 263 -0.74 18.07 20.66
CA GLY A 263 -0.72 19.50 20.34
C GLY A 263 -1.71 20.26 21.18
#